data_391fb992b720629a0c927b27b2e83747
#
_entry.id   391fb992b720629a0c927b27b2e83747
#
_cell.length_a   1.000
_cell.length_b   1.000
_cell.length_c   1.000
_cell.angle_alpha   90.00
_cell.angle_beta   90.00
_cell.angle_gamma   90.00
#
_symmetry.space_group_name_H-M   'P 1'
#
loop_
_entity.id
_entity.type
_entity.pdbx_description
1 polymer ?
#
loop_
_entity_poly.entity_id
_entity_poly.type
_entity_poly.pdbx_seq_one_letter_code
_entity_poly.pdbx_strand_id
1 'polypeptide(L)'
;ADPAADWVIVLTGLDAKVALIGPDGERKVNIEDFITGPYTTVLKENEFIASVEVPKRPTSACWGYWKFMRQVGEFAKASATVLIDQENGFYRCALGALEGPPLVLPRPLDIVEGDLGPKKAVEDALSVRKIASYDMHVAALERALEQAKEGLRL
;
A
#
# COMPACT_ATOMS: atom_id res chain seq x y z
N ALA A 1 13.18 -5.92 1.84
CA ALA A 1 12.74 -4.76 2.65
C ALA A 1 13.06 -3.42 1.96
N ASP A 2 12.96 -3.36 0.63
CA ASP A 2 13.03 -2.09 -0.10
C ASP A 2 11.65 -1.44 -0.12
N PRO A 3 11.47 -0.22 0.46
CA PRO A 3 10.18 0.44 0.51
C PRO A 3 9.59 0.78 -0.87
N ALA A 4 10.41 0.81 -1.92
CA ALA A 4 9.98 1.08 -3.30
C ALA A 4 9.66 -0.20 -4.10
N ALA A 5 9.75 -1.38 -3.47
CA ALA A 5 9.42 -2.64 -4.11
C ALA A 5 7.91 -2.81 -4.31
N ASP A 6 7.51 -3.29 -5.49
CA ASP A 6 6.11 -3.50 -5.86
C ASP A 6 5.37 -4.42 -4.87
N TRP A 7 6.02 -5.48 -4.39
CA TRP A 7 5.44 -6.41 -3.42
C TRP A 7 4.99 -5.73 -2.13
N VAL A 8 5.79 -4.80 -1.61
CA VAL A 8 5.52 -4.13 -0.34
C VAL A 8 4.24 -3.32 -0.42
N ILE A 9 4.11 -2.46 -1.42
CA ILE A 9 2.93 -1.60 -1.57
C ILE A 9 1.67 -2.38 -1.97
N VAL A 10 1.79 -3.38 -2.85
CA VAL A 10 0.65 -4.20 -3.28
C VAL A 10 0.12 -5.03 -2.10
N LEU A 11 0.99 -5.68 -1.35
CA LEU A 11 0.59 -6.44 -0.15
C LEU A 11 -0.03 -5.53 0.92
N THR A 12 0.47 -4.29 1.06
CA THR A 12 -0.13 -3.28 1.95
C THR A 12 -1.56 -2.93 1.50
N GLY A 13 -1.77 -2.72 0.21
CA GLY A 13 -3.11 -2.48 -0.34
C GLY A 13 -4.06 -3.66 -0.16
N LEU A 14 -3.56 -4.88 -0.21
CA LEU A 14 -4.32 -6.11 0.00
C LEU A 14 -4.55 -6.46 1.47
N ASP A 15 -4.05 -5.67 2.41
CA ASP A 15 -4.16 -5.92 3.86
C ASP A 15 -3.53 -7.26 4.29
N ALA A 16 -2.38 -7.57 3.70
CA ALA A 16 -1.69 -8.83 3.94
C ALA A 16 -1.05 -8.89 5.33
N LYS A 17 -0.81 -10.11 5.80
CA LYS A 17 -0.04 -10.39 7.02
C LYS A 17 1.19 -11.22 6.69
N VAL A 18 2.26 -10.99 7.43
CA VAL A 18 3.50 -11.76 7.35
C VAL A 18 3.58 -12.67 8.55
N ALA A 19 3.66 -13.97 8.31
CA ALA A 19 3.91 -14.97 9.35
C ALA A 19 5.42 -15.14 9.52
N LEU A 20 5.88 -14.97 10.74
CA LEU A 20 7.29 -15.04 11.14
C LEU A 20 7.47 -16.24 12.08
N ILE A 21 8.53 -17.00 11.88
CA ILE A 21 8.90 -18.14 12.73
C ILE A 21 10.30 -17.93 13.27
N GLY A 22 10.46 -18.17 14.55
CA GLY A 22 11.74 -18.09 15.26
C GLY A 22 11.79 -19.02 16.47
N PRO A 23 12.83 -18.91 17.29
CA PRO A 23 13.00 -19.77 18.48
C PRO A 23 11.83 -19.69 19.46
N ASP A 24 11.14 -18.56 19.54
CA ASP A 24 10.00 -18.32 20.44
C ASP A 24 8.65 -18.79 19.83
N GLY A 25 8.67 -19.39 18.64
CA GLY A 25 7.48 -19.86 17.92
C GLY A 25 7.07 -18.96 16.75
N GLU A 26 5.79 -19.01 16.39
CA GLU A 26 5.21 -18.25 15.29
C GLU A 26 4.53 -16.97 15.80
N ARG A 27 4.70 -15.87 15.05
CA ARG A 27 3.94 -14.62 15.22
C ARG A 27 3.55 -14.04 13.87
N LYS A 28 2.46 -13.26 13.85
CA LYS A 28 2.00 -12.56 12.64
C LYS A 28 2.06 -11.06 12.85
N VAL A 29 2.47 -10.34 11.81
CA VAL A 29 2.49 -8.88 11.77
C VAL A 29 1.78 -8.40 10.51
N ASN A 30 1.13 -7.25 10.56
CA ASN A 30 0.60 -6.65 9.35
C ASN A 30 1.76 -6.21 8.45
N ILE A 31 1.57 -6.29 7.14
CA ILE A 31 2.64 -5.96 6.19
C ILE A 31 3.10 -4.51 6.33
N GLU A 32 2.21 -3.58 6.67
CA GLU A 32 2.51 -2.17 6.89
C GLU A 32 3.42 -1.92 8.09
N ASP A 33 3.35 -2.81 9.09
CA ASP A 33 4.18 -2.76 10.30
C ASP A 33 5.48 -3.58 10.13
N PHE A 34 5.58 -4.38 9.07
CA PHE A 34 6.72 -5.27 8.85
C PHE A 34 7.98 -4.51 8.42
N ILE A 35 7.83 -3.50 7.53
CA ILE A 35 8.92 -2.63 7.11
C ILE A 35 9.01 -1.45 8.07
N THR A 36 10.14 -1.26 8.72
CA THR A 36 10.35 -0.17 9.69
C THR A 36 11.22 0.97 9.14
N GLY A 37 11.89 0.73 8.01
CA GLY A 37 12.74 1.69 7.34
C GLY A 37 13.39 1.08 6.10
N PRO A 38 14.21 1.84 5.37
CA PRO A 38 14.95 1.31 4.23
C PRO A 38 15.77 0.09 4.65
N TYR A 39 15.51 -1.05 4.00
CA TYR A 39 16.15 -2.35 4.25
C TYR A 39 16.04 -2.87 5.70
N THR A 40 15.12 -2.31 6.49
CA THR A 40 14.93 -2.64 7.90
C THR A 40 13.53 -3.20 8.12
N THR A 41 13.44 -4.26 8.91
CA THR A 41 12.19 -4.96 9.23
C THR A 41 12.07 -5.20 10.74
N VAL A 42 10.91 -5.69 11.16
CA VAL A 42 10.66 -6.14 12.55
C VAL A 42 11.18 -7.53 12.86
N LEU A 43 11.89 -8.20 11.93
CA LEU A 43 12.50 -9.49 12.18
C LEU A 43 13.48 -9.42 13.36
N LYS A 44 13.33 -10.33 14.29
CA LYS A 44 14.28 -10.56 15.37
C LYS A 44 15.42 -11.47 14.89
N GLU A 45 16.46 -11.55 15.69
CA GLU A 45 17.54 -12.53 15.47
C GLU A 45 16.98 -13.95 15.40
N ASN A 46 17.39 -14.70 14.39
CA ASN A 46 16.93 -16.07 14.12
C ASN A 46 15.44 -16.21 13.77
N GLU A 47 14.75 -15.13 13.41
CA GLU A 47 13.43 -15.19 12.77
C GLU A 47 13.56 -15.19 11.25
N PHE A 48 12.61 -15.84 10.58
CA PHE A 48 12.46 -15.77 9.12
C PHE A 48 10.98 -15.67 8.72
N ILE A 49 10.75 -15.19 7.50
CA ILE A 49 9.41 -15.13 6.92
C ILE A 49 9.01 -16.54 6.50
N ALA A 50 7.96 -17.09 7.12
CA ALA A 50 7.42 -18.40 6.78
C ALA A 50 6.41 -18.32 5.64
N SER A 51 5.52 -17.32 5.68
CA SER A 51 4.51 -17.10 4.65
C SER A 51 4.02 -15.64 4.62
N VAL A 52 3.34 -15.30 3.54
CA VAL A 52 2.54 -14.09 3.42
C VAL A 52 1.10 -14.50 3.21
N GLU A 53 0.22 -14.05 4.09
CA GLU A 53 -1.21 -14.34 4.05
C GLU A 53 -1.95 -13.15 3.46
N VAL A 54 -2.64 -13.37 2.35
CA VAL A 54 -3.46 -12.35 1.69
C VAL A 54 -4.94 -12.69 1.94
N PRO A 55 -5.74 -11.77 2.53
CA PRO A 55 -7.17 -11.99 2.70
C PRO A 55 -7.86 -12.23 1.36
N LYS A 56 -8.69 -13.29 1.30
CA LYS A 56 -9.54 -13.51 0.14
C LYS A 56 -10.61 -12.42 0.08
N ARG A 57 -10.79 -11.83 -1.09
CA ARG A 57 -11.83 -10.85 -1.37
C ARG A 57 -12.88 -11.48 -2.32
N PRO A 58 -14.13 -10.99 -2.31
CA PRO A 58 -15.13 -11.40 -3.28
C PRO A 58 -14.68 -11.01 -4.69
N THR A 59 -15.25 -11.68 -5.70
CA THR A 59 -14.96 -11.38 -7.12
C THR A 59 -15.44 -9.99 -7.54
N SER A 60 -16.36 -9.40 -6.76
CA SER A 60 -16.83 -8.02 -6.91
C SER A 60 -15.85 -6.97 -6.38
N ALA A 61 -14.85 -7.37 -5.61
CA ALA A 61 -13.83 -6.43 -5.15
C ALA A 61 -12.96 -5.95 -6.31
N CYS A 62 -12.75 -4.65 -6.37
CA CYS A 62 -11.97 -3.99 -7.41
C CYS A 62 -10.72 -3.37 -6.82
N TRP A 63 -9.67 -3.32 -7.60
CA TRP A 63 -8.42 -2.75 -7.15
C TRP A 63 -7.70 -2.01 -8.26
N GLY A 64 -6.85 -1.06 -7.89
CA GLY A 64 -5.97 -0.35 -8.79
C GLY A 64 -4.59 -0.22 -8.20
N TYR A 65 -3.60 -0.23 -9.07
CA TYR A 65 -2.20 -0.01 -8.74
C TYR A 65 -1.55 0.85 -9.80
N TRP A 66 -0.84 1.88 -9.39
CA TRP A 66 -0.05 2.71 -10.29
C TRP A 66 1.32 3.03 -9.71
N LYS A 67 2.33 3.03 -10.57
CA LYS A 67 3.68 3.49 -10.20
C LYS A 67 4.30 4.37 -11.28
N PHE A 68 5.07 5.33 -10.83
CA PHE A 68 5.99 6.09 -11.67
C PHE A 68 7.41 5.54 -11.54
N MET A 69 8.06 5.33 -12.65
CA MET A 69 9.45 4.84 -12.78
C MET A 69 10.11 5.54 -13.97
N ARG A 70 11.44 5.61 -14.01
CA ARG A 70 12.15 6.22 -15.14
C ARG A 70 12.15 5.30 -16.36
N GLN A 71 12.32 4.00 -16.12
CA GLN A 71 12.30 2.99 -17.17
C GLN A 71 11.69 1.67 -16.62
N VAL A 72 11.21 0.85 -17.55
CA VAL A 72 10.59 -0.44 -17.23
C VAL A 72 11.58 -1.32 -16.45
N GLY A 73 11.11 -1.93 -15.34
CA GLY A 73 11.91 -2.78 -14.47
C GLY A 73 12.60 -2.07 -13.30
N GLU A 74 12.58 -0.72 -13.26
CA GLU A 74 13.08 0.01 -12.10
C GLU A 74 12.09 0.03 -10.92
N PHE A 75 12.63 0.25 -9.72
CA PHE A 75 11.83 0.57 -8.54
C PHE A 75 11.06 1.89 -8.73
N ALA A 76 9.91 1.95 -8.07
CA ALA A 76 9.03 3.10 -8.15
C ALA A 76 9.69 4.38 -7.57
N LYS A 77 9.39 5.51 -8.17
CA LYS A 77 9.65 6.85 -7.60
C LYS A 77 8.46 7.36 -6.80
N ALA A 78 7.27 6.91 -7.16
CA ALA A 78 6.03 7.06 -6.42
C ALA A 78 5.12 5.90 -6.82
N SER A 79 4.36 5.38 -5.88
CA SER A 79 3.35 4.35 -6.16
C SER A 79 2.14 4.52 -5.25
N ALA A 80 1.00 4.04 -5.72
CA ALA A 80 -0.22 3.99 -4.94
C ALA A 80 -1.02 2.72 -5.27
N THR A 81 -1.79 2.27 -4.31
CA THR A 81 -2.77 1.19 -4.49
C THR A 81 -4.09 1.57 -3.85
N VAL A 82 -5.17 1.10 -4.45
CA VAL A 82 -6.55 1.28 -3.98
C VAL A 82 -7.24 -0.08 -4.05
N LEU A 83 -7.94 -0.44 -2.98
CA LEU A 83 -8.80 -1.62 -2.91
C LEU A 83 -10.20 -1.16 -2.49
N ILE A 84 -11.21 -1.61 -3.24
CA ILE A 84 -12.62 -1.33 -3.04
C ILE A 84 -13.36 -2.67 -2.94
N ASP A 85 -13.84 -3.00 -1.77
CA ASP A 85 -14.67 -4.17 -1.49
C ASP A 85 -15.99 -3.68 -0.87
N GLN A 86 -16.92 -3.28 -1.74
CA GLN A 86 -18.22 -2.71 -1.34
C GLN A 86 -19.07 -3.74 -0.60
N GLU A 87 -18.97 -5.02 -0.97
CA GLU A 87 -19.74 -6.10 -0.38
C GLU A 87 -19.44 -6.26 1.11
N ASN A 88 -18.18 -6.10 1.50
CA ASN A 88 -17.74 -6.22 2.90
C ASN A 88 -17.53 -4.85 3.57
N GLY A 89 -17.81 -3.73 2.89
CA GLY A 89 -17.57 -2.39 3.40
C GLY A 89 -16.09 -2.10 3.68
N PHE A 90 -15.17 -2.75 2.94
CA PHE A 90 -13.75 -2.59 3.13
C PHE A 90 -13.14 -1.72 2.02
N TYR A 91 -12.45 -0.66 2.43
CA TYR A 91 -11.79 0.28 1.54
C TYR A 91 -10.36 0.51 2.04
N ARG A 92 -9.40 0.55 1.12
CA ARG A 92 -8.02 0.79 1.49
C ARG A 92 -7.28 1.54 0.40
N CYS A 93 -6.61 2.62 0.77
CA CYS A 93 -5.73 3.38 -0.08
C CYS A 93 -4.35 3.43 0.57
N ALA A 94 -3.29 3.22 -0.19
CA ALA A 94 -1.94 3.31 0.35
C ALA A 94 -0.97 3.92 -0.66
N LEU A 95 0.08 4.58 -0.12
CA LEU A 95 1.19 5.16 -0.87
C LEU A 95 2.46 4.36 -0.59
N GLY A 96 3.25 4.11 -1.62
CA GLY A 96 4.54 3.43 -1.54
C GLY A 96 5.65 4.23 -2.21
N ALA A 97 6.86 3.69 -2.21
CA ALA A 97 8.06 4.38 -2.66
C ALA A 97 8.32 5.68 -1.87
N LEU A 98 8.01 5.65 -0.59
CA LEU A 98 8.38 6.67 0.38
C LEU A 98 9.78 6.37 0.93
N GLU A 99 10.41 7.35 1.57
CA GLU A 99 11.70 7.15 2.28
C GLU A 99 11.51 6.36 3.59
N GLY A 100 10.62 5.38 3.59
CA GLY A 100 10.23 4.58 4.75
C GLY A 100 9.10 3.61 4.42
N PRO A 101 8.43 3.04 5.41
CA PRO A 101 7.35 2.10 5.21
C PRO A 101 6.23 2.69 4.33
N PRO A 102 5.47 1.84 3.61
CA PRO A 102 4.27 2.30 2.92
C PRO A 102 3.30 2.94 3.91
N LEU A 103 2.52 3.88 3.41
CA LEU A 103 1.60 4.66 4.23
C LEU A 103 0.16 4.35 3.83
N VAL A 104 -0.59 3.73 4.73
CA VAL A 104 -2.03 3.57 4.56
C VAL A 104 -2.71 4.91 4.83
N LEU A 105 -3.52 5.37 3.88
CA LEU A 105 -4.20 6.64 3.97
C LEU A 105 -5.42 6.53 4.92
N PRO A 106 -5.64 7.50 5.79
CA PRO A 106 -6.86 7.60 6.57
C PRO A 106 -8.06 7.92 5.66
N ARG A 107 -9.27 7.59 6.12
CA ARG A 107 -10.52 7.91 5.43
C ARG A 107 -10.58 7.40 3.97
N PRO A 108 -10.24 6.12 3.71
CA PRO A 108 -10.19 5.58 2.36
C PRO A 108 -11.56 5.63 1.65
N LEU A 109 -12.67 5.51 2.37
CA LEU A 109 -14.02 5.64 1.82
C LEU A 109 -14.24 7.04 1.22
N ASP A 110 -13.90 8.09 1.96
CA ASP A 110 -14.07 9.47 1.51
C ASP A 110 -13.22 9.76 0.26
N ILE A 111 -12.03 9.13 0.16
CA ILE A 111 -11.17 9.22 -1.03
C ILE A 111 -11.85 8.52 -2.21
N VAL A 112 -12.41 7.35 -2.00
CA VAL A 112 -13.09 6.57 -3.05
C VAL A 112 -14.38 7.27 -3.51
N GLU A 113 -15.18 7.81 -2.61
CA GLU A 113 -16.43 8.53 -2.92
C GLU A 113 -16.16 9.92 -3.52
N GLY A 114 -15.02 10.52 -3.22
CA GLY A 114 -14.61 11.82 -3.75
C GLY A 114 -14.83 12.99 -2.79
N ASP A 115 -15.29 12.72 -1.56
CA ASP A 115 -15.45 13.71 -0.50
C ASP A 115 -14.10 14.25 -0.02
N LEU A 116 -13.04 13.43 -0.14
CA LEU A 116 -11.66 13.82 0.07
C LEU A 116 -10.86 13.60 -1.22
N GLY A 117 -10.53 14.71 -1.90
CA GLY A 117 -9.74 14.63 -3.14
C GLY A 117 -8.33 14.05 -2.93
N PRO A 118 -7.76 13.35 -3.92
CA PRO A 118 -6.43 12.71 -3.83
C PRO A 118 -5.32 13.67 -3.40
N LYS A 119 -5.32 14.89 -3.94
CA LYS A 119 -4.33 15.91 -3.57
C LYS A 119 -4.35 16.21 -2.07
N LYS A 120 -5.55 16.44 -1.51
CA LYS A 120 -5.70 16.73 -0.08
C LYS A 120 -5.38 15.53 0.78
N ALA A 121 -5.76 14.33 0.36
CA ALA A 121 -5.44 13.09 1.07
C ALA A 121 -3.92 12.87 1.17
N VAL A 122 -3.19 13.09 0.08
CA VAL A 122 -1.72 12.99 0.05
C VAL A 122 -1.07 14.10 0.87
N GLU A 123 -1.57 15.35 0.77
CA GLU A 123 -1.08 16.49 1.55
C GLU A 123 -1.19 16.23 3.05
N ASP A 124 -2.35 15.80 3.52
CA ASP A 124 -2.59 15.52 4.94
C ASP A 124 -1.72 14.38 5.44
N ALA A 125 -1.61 13.30 4.65
CA ALA A 125 -0.81 12.14 5.00
C ALA A 125 0.70 12.39 5.03
N LEU A 126 1.19 13.27 4.15
CA LEU A 126 2.60 13.59 4.00
C LEU A 126 3.01 14.93 4.65
N SER A 127 2.10 15.58 5.37
CA SER A 127 2.33 16.88 6.02
C SER A 127 3.58 16.93 6.91
N VAL A 128 3.97 15.78 7.47
CA VAL A 128 5.16 15.62 8.33
C VAL A 128 6.39 15.16 7.53
N ARG A 129 6.24 14.73 6.29
CA ARG A 129 7.29 14.17 5.45
C ARG A 129 7.48 15.04 4.19
N LYS A 130 8.60 15.77 4.11
CA LYS A 130 8.98 16.44 2.86
C LYS A 130 9.50 15.39 1.88
N ILE A 131 8.74 15.07 0.84
CA ILE A 131 9.15 14.19 -0.24
C ILE A 131 9.24 14.95 -1.56
N ALA A 132 10.31 14.72 -2.32
CA ALA A 132 10.52 15.36 -3.62
C ALA A 132 9.51 14.89 -4.70
N SER A 133 8.82 13.77 -4.47
CA SER A 133 7.90 13.12 -5.41
C SER A 133 6.42 13.37 -5.09
N TYR A 134 6.08 14.43 -4.38
CA TYR A 134 4.72 14.73 -3.93
C TYR A 134 3.69 14.67 -5.09
N ASP A 135 3.92 15.43 -6.16
CA ASP A 135 2.99 15.47 -7.30
C ASP A 135 2.85 14.11 -8.00
N MET A 136 3.93 13.30 -8.02
CA MET A 136 3.87 11.93 -8.53
C MET A 136 3.02 11.02 -7.66
N HIS A 137 3.03 11.20 -6.32
CA HIS A 137 2.16 10.42 -5.43
C HIS A 137 0.69 10.80 -5.58
N VAL A 138 0.39 12.08 -5.77
CA VAL A 138 -0.98 12.54 -6.09
C VAL A 138 -1.45 11.87 -7.38
N ALA A 139 -0.67 11.99 -8.46
CA ALA A 139 -1.02 11.38 -9.74
C ALA A 139 -1.09 9.84 -9.69
N ALA A 140 -0.24 9.19 -8.88
CA ALA A 140 -0.30 7.75 -8.68
C ALA A 140 -1.60 7.32 -8.00
N LEU A 141 -2.04 8.06 -6.98
CA LEU A 141 -3.30 7.79 -6.29
C LEU A 141 -4.50 8.01 -7.23
N GLU A 142 -4.50 9.09 -8.02
CA GLU A 142 -5.55 9.37 -9.02
C GLU A 142 -5.68 8.22 -10.02
N ARG A 143 -4.56 7.74 -10.57
CA ARG A 143 -4.55 6.63 -11.54
C ARG A 143 -4.98 5.31 -10.92
N ALA A 144 -4.55 5.02 -9.69
CA ALA A 144 -4.98 3.82 -8.99
C ALA A 144 -6.49 3.85 -8.67
N LEU A 145 -7.04 5.03 -8.32
CA LEU A 145 -8.48 5.22 -8.13
C LEU A 145 -9.26 5.02 -9.44
N GLU A 146 -8.79 5.58 -10.55
CA GLU A 146 -9.41 5.39 -11.87
C GLU A 146 -9.50 3.90 -12.21
N GLN A 147 -8.39 3.15 -12.10
CA GLN A 147 -8.36 1.71 -12.36
C GLN A 147 -9.33 0.92 -11.47
N ALA A 148 -9.34 1.20 -10.17
CA ALA A 148 -10.23 0.52 -9.24
C ALA A 148 -11.71 0.80 -9.55
N LYS A 149 -12.05 2.05 -9.92
CA LYS A 149 -13.43 2.44 -10.28
C LYS A 149 -13.87 1.92 -11.64
N GLU A 150 -12.96 1.75 -12.60
CA GLU A 150 -13.26 1.09 -13.87
C GLU A 150 -13.71 -0.35 -13.66
N GLY A 151 -13.07 -1.09 -12.75
CA GLY A 151 -13.46 -2.44 -12.37
C GLY A 151 -14.88 -2.54 -11.79
N LEU A 152 -15.38 -1.49 -11.13
CA LEU A 152 -16.76 -1.45 -10.60
C LEU A 152 -17.84 -1.25 -11.68
N ARG A 153 -17.46 -0.86 -12.90
CA ARG A 153 -18.38 -0.59 -14.01
C ARG A 153 -18.60 -1.79 -14.93
N LEU A 154 -17.82 -2.84 -14.74
CA LEU A 154 -17.88 -4.10 -15.50
C LEU A 154 -18.72 -5.14 -14.78
#